data_4c7b4b861935b1e7d3be522b09b82cde
#
_entry.id   4c7b4b861935b1e7d3be522b09b82cde
#
_cell.length_a   1.000
_cell.length_b   1.000
_cell.length_c   1.000
_cell.angle_alpha   90.00
_cell.angle_beta   90.00
_cell.angle_gamma   90.00
#
_symmetry.space_group_name_H-M   'P 1'
#
loop_
_entity.id
_entity.type
_entity.pdbx_description
1 polymer ?
#
loop_
_entity_poly.entity_id
_entity_poly.type
_entity_poly.pdbx_seq_one_letter_code
_entity_poly.pdbx_strand_id
1 'polypeptide(L)'
;MKQFKLVNTLLGWITFAIAAWVYCSTIEPTASFWDCPEFITTGYKLEVGHPPGAPFFMLTANLFSQFTSDPSQVALMVNTMSALMSAGCILFLFWSITCLLYTSDAADDLT
;
A
#
# COMPACT_ATOMS: atom_id res chain seq x y z
N MET A 1 17.71 21.44 11.74
CA MET A 1 17.96 20.13 11.10
C MET A 1 17.23 18.99 11.78
N LYS A 2 17.44 18.78 13.09
CA LYS A 2 16.74 17.72 13.83
C LYS A 2 15.24 17.93 13.86
N GLN A 3 14.77 19.18 14.02
CA GLN A 3 13.34 19.49 14.03
C GLN A 3 12.69 19.22 12.68
N PHE A 4 13.40 19.57 11.59
CA PHE A 4 12.87 19.28 10.24
C PHE A 4 12.71 17.77 10.04
N LYS A 5 13.72 16.98 10.40
CA LYS A 5 13.63 15.53 10.24
C LYS A 5 12.50 14.92 11.04
N LEU A 6 12.33 15.37 12.29
CA LEU A 6 11.25 14.88 13.15
C LEU A 6 9.89 15.24 12.58
N VAL A 7 9.68 16.51 12.23
CA VAL A 7 8.41 16.98 11.68
C VAL A 7 8.11 16.28 10.36
N ASN A 8 9.09 16.14 9.49
CA ASN A 8 8.94 15.47 8.20
C ASN A 8 8.53 14.00 8.38
N THR A 9 9.19 13.30 9.30
CA THR A 9 8.86 11.90 9.59
C THR A 9 7.44 11.78 10.14
N LEU A 10 7.07 12.64 11.09
CA LEU A 10 5.76 12.61 11.72
C LEU A 10 4.66 12.95 10.72
N LEU A 11 4.85 13.99 9.90
CA LEU A 11 3.85 14.37 8.90
C LEU A 11 3.68 13.31 7.85
N GLY A 12 4.78 12.64 7.46
CA GLY A 12 4.71 11.50 6.53
C GLY A 12 3.84 10.39 7.09
N TRP A 13 4.07 9.99 8.34
CA TRP A 13 3.28 8.93 8.98
C TRP A 13 1.83 9.35 9.21
N ILE A 14 1.57 10.63 9.50
CA ILE A 14 0.20 11.16 9.63
C ILE A 14 -0.50 11.06 8.27
N THR A 15 0.17 11.43 7.19
CA THR A 15 -0.36 11.32 5.83
C THR A 15 -0.69 9.87 5.50
N PHE A 16 0.21 8.95 5.83
CA PHE A 16 -0.02 7.50 5.66
C PHE A 16 -1.26 7.05 6.45
N ALA A 17 -1.36 7.48 7.70
CA ALA A 17 -2.47 7.07 8.57
C ALA A 17 -3.82 7.56 8.02
N ILE A 18 -3.88 8.80 7.53
CA ILE A 18 -5.09 9.36 6.94
C ILE A 18 -5.46 8.58 5.67
N ALA A 19 -4.49 8.35 4.79
CA ALA A 19 -4.72 7.62 3.54
C ALA A 19 -5.15 6.18 3.83
N ALA A 20 -4.49 5.51 4.76
CA ALA A 20 -4.83 4.14 5.13
C ALA A 20 -6.24 4.07 5.72
N TRP A 21 -6.60 5.02 6.56
CA TRP A 21 -7.95 5.06 7.14
C TRP A 21 -9.02 5.24 6.06
N VAL A 22 -8.81 6.19 5.15
CA VAL A 22 -9.75 6.45 4.06
C VAL A 22 -9.89 5.21 3.16
N TYR A 23 -8.77 4.65 2.74
CA TYR A 23 -8.78 3.51 1.83
C TYR A 23 -9.39 2.27 2.48
N CYS A 24 -9.01 1.97 3.72
CA CYS A 24 -9.54 0.80 4.42
C CYS A 24 -11.01 0.92 4.78
N SER A 25 -11.50 2.14 5.01
CA SER A 25 -12.92 2.35 5.31
C SER A 25 -13.81 2.29 4.08
N THR A 26 -13.22 2.40 2.89
CA THR A 26 -13.97 2.40 1.62
C THR A 26 -13.67 1.20 0.73
N ILE A 27 -12.86 0.23 1.19
CA ILE A 27 -12.55 -0.94 0.38
C ILE A 27 -13.77 -1.83 0.21
N GLU A 28 -13.76 -2.58 -0.90
CA GLU A 28 -14.76 -3.60 -1.17
C GLU A 28 -14.49 -4.78 -0.23
N PRO A 29 -15.49 -5.22 0.56
CA PRO A 29 -15.28 -6.35 1.48
C PRO A 29 -15.28 -7.71 0.79
N THR A 30 -15.67 -7.77 -0.49
CA THR A 30 -15.77 -9.01 -1.25
C THR A 30 -15.02 -8.88 -2.57
N ALA A 31 -15.08 -9.92 -3.40
CA ALA A 31 -14.48 -9.87 -4.73
C ALA A 31 -15.26 -8.89 -5.61
N SER A 32 -14.50 -8.01 -6.26
CA SER A 32 -15.04 -7.04 -7.18
C SER A 32 -15.20 -7.66 -8.58
N PHE A 33 -15.44 -6.81 -9.59
CA PHE A 33 -15.64 -7.29 -10.95
C PHE A 33 -14.32 -7.52 -11.69
N TRP A 34 -14.40 -8.14 -12.86
CA TRP A 34 -13.31 -8.34 -13.80
C TRP A 34 -12.31 -9.36 -13.25
N ASP A 35 -11.02 -9.02 -13.24
CA ASP A 35 -9.95 -9.95 -12.85
C ASP A 35 -9.75 -10.06 -11.34
N CYS A 36 -10.42 -9.25 -10.55
CA CYS A 36 -10.23 -9.21 -9.10
C CYS A 36 -10.43 -10.59 -8.45
N PRO A 37 -11.52 -11.33 -8.74
CA PRO A 37 -11.70 -12.67 -8.17
C PRO A 37 -10.60 -13.64 -8.53
N GLU A 38 -10.05 -13.55 -9.74
CA GLU A 38 -8.95 -14.41 -10.16
C GLU A 38 -7.71 -14.14 -9.32
N PHE A 39 -7.33 -12.88 -9.16
CA PHE A 39 -6.16 -12.51 -8.36
C PHE A 39 -6.32 -12.93 -6.89
N ILE A 40 -7.50 -12.76 -6.32
CA ILE A 40 -7.77 -13.15 -4.94
C ILE A 40 -7.65 -14.66 -4.78
N THR A 41 -8.26 -15.43 -5.67
CA THR A 41 -8.28 -16.89 -5.60
C THR A 41 -6.89 -17.48 -5.81
N THR A 42 -6.18 -17.02 -6.83
CA THR A 42 -4.84 -17.54 -7.13
C THR A 42 -3.83 -17.14 -6.04
N GLY A 43 -3.97 -15.96 -5.46
CA GLY A 43 -3.15 -15.55 -4.33
C GLY A 43 -3.41 -16.40 -3.10
N TYR A 44 -4.66 -16.65 -2.78
CA TYR A 44 -5.02 -17.45 -1.62
C TYR A 44 -4.50 -18.88 -1.71
N LYS A 45 -4.60 -19.48 -2.88
CA LYS A 45 -4.19 -20.88 -3.09
C LYS A 45 -2.79 -21.05 -3.64
N LEU A 46 -2.07 -19.96 -3.89
CA LEU A 46 -0.75 -19.97 -4.54
C LEU A 46 -0.78 -20.69 -5.88
N GLU A 47 -1.76 -20.36 -6.69
CA GLU A 47 -1.92 -20.88 -8.04
C GLU A 47 -1.38 -19.88 -9.06
N VAL A 48 -1.32 -20.32 -10.32
CA VAL A 48 -0.86 -19.48 -11.43
C VAL A 48 -2.08 -18.93 -12.15
N GLY A 49 -2.13 -17.60 -12.29
CA GLY A 49 -3.18 -16.94 -13.06
C GLY A 49 -2.85 -16.93 -14.56
N HIS A 50 -3.65 -16.20 -15.33
CA HIS A 50 -3.41 -16.10 -16.77
C HIS A 50 -2.11 -15.30 -17.04
N PRO A 51 -1.46 -15.51 -18.20
CA PRO A 51 -0.24 -14.78 -18.55
C PRO A 51 -0.45 -13.25 -18.57
N PRO A 52 0.57 -12.45 -18.18
CA PRO A 52 1.93 -12.86 -17.83
C PRO A 52 2.10 -13.33 -16.38
N GLY A 53 1.03 -13.29 -15.54
CA GLY A 53 1.11 -13.64 -14.15
C GLY A 53 1.58 -12.49 -13.26
N ALA A 54 1.53 -12.68 -11.94
CA ALA A 54 1.91 -11.67 -10.97
C ALA A 54 2.46 -12.36 -9.72
N PRO A 55 3.65 -12.97 -9.79
CA PRO A 55 4.15 -13.81 -8.69
C PRO A 55 4.33 -13.05 -7.38
N PHE A 56 4.82 -11.81 -7.42
CA PHE A 56 4.99 -11.02 -6.21
C PHE A 56 3.64 -10.72 -5.55
N PHE A 57 2.65 -10.34 -6.36
CA PHE A 57 1.30 -10.10 -5.85
C PHE A 57 0.73 -11.37 -5.21
N MET A 58 0.91 -12.51 -5.85
CA MET A 58 0.39 -13.79 -5.36
C MET A 58 0.99 -14.15 -3.99
N LEU A 59 2.30 -13.99 -3.85
CA LEU A 59 2.97 -14.28 -2.57
C LEU A 59 2.52 -13.33 -1.47
N THR A 60 2.43 -12.05 -1.77
CA THR A 60 2.00 -11.04 -0.80
C THR A 60 0.55 -11.24 -0.41
N ALA A 61 -0.32 -11.53 -1.38
CA ALA A 61 -1.73 -11.79 -1.12
C ALA A 61 -1.91 -13.04 -0.26
N ASN A 62 -1.13 -14.08 -0.51
CA ASN A 62 -1.17 -15.27 0.33
C ASN A 62 -0.78 -14.96 1.77
N LEU A 63 0.28 -14.16 1.96
CA LEU A 63 0.71 -13.74 3.29
C LEU A 63 -0.43 -13.03 4.03
N PHE A 64 -1.09 -12.08 3.36
CA PHE A 64 -2.21 -11.35 3.98
C PHE A 64 -3.40 -12.24 4.25
N SER A 65 -3.65 -13.25 3.41
CA SER A 65 -4.74 -14.20 3.64
C SER A 65 -4.53 -15.04 4.90
N GLN A 66 -3.28 -15.16 5.39
CA GLN A 66 -2.98 -15.88 6.62
C GLN A 66 -3.50 -15.19 7.88
N PHE A 67 -3.86 -13.90 7.78
CA PHE A 67 -4.39 -13.16 8.92
C PHE A 67 -5.84 -13.53 9.26
N THR A 68 -6.49 -14.34 8.45
CA THR A 68 -7.82 -14.84 8.75
C THR A 68 -7.88 -16.35 8.55
N SER A 69 -8.68 -17.02 9.38
CA SER A 69 -8.95 -18.45 9.21
C SER A 69 -10.27 -18.69 8.49
N ASP A 70 -11.06 -17.65 8.24
CA ASP A 70 -12.37 -17.73 7.58
C ASP A 70 -12.20 -17.42 6.09
N PRO A 71 -12.45 -18.40 5.20
CA PRO A 71 -12.31 -18.15 3.76
C PRO A 71 -13.19 -16.99 3.24
N SER A 72 -14.29 -16.69 3.90
CA SER A 72 -15.16 -15.57 3.48
C SER A 72 -14.52 -14.21 3.70
N GLN A 73 -13.45 -14.14 4.52
CA GLN A 73 -12.73 -12.90 4.80
C GLN A 73 -11.47 -12.72 3.96
N VAL A 74 -11.13 -13.69 3.11
CA VAL A 74 -9.90 -13.63 2.31
C VAL A 74 -9.92 -12.46 1.34
N ALA A 75 -11.05 -12.20 0.68
CA ALA A 75 -11.17 -11.08 -0.23
C ALA A 75 -10.93 -9.75 0.50
N LEU A 76 -11.48 -9.61 1.71
CA LEU A 76 -11.26 -8.43 2.54
C LEU A 76 -9.78 -8.27 2.88
N MET A 77 -9.11 -9.34 3.25
CA MET A 77 -7.67 -9.29 3.59
C MET A 77 -6.81 -8.88 2.40
N VAL A 78 -7.07 -9.42 1.22
CA VAL A 78 -6.32 -9.07 0.01
C VAL A 78 -6.60 -7.63 -0.39
N ASN A 79 -7.84 -7.19 -0.31
CA ASN A 79 -8.19 -5.79 -0.61
C ASN A 79 -7.57 -4.83 0.42
N THR A 80 -7.49 -5.24 1.69
CA THR A 80 -6.79 -4.46 2.72
C THR A 80 -5.30 -4.34 2.38
N MET A 81 -4.68 -5.40 1.90
CA MET A 81 -3.29 -5.35 1.42
C MET A 81 -3.13 -4.26 0.35
N SER A 82 -4.01 -4.25 -0.64
CA SER A 82 -3.95 -3.25 -1.70
C SER A 82 -4.15 -1.84 -1.16
N ALA A 83 -5.07 -1.66 -0.21
CA ALA A 83 -5.31 -0.37 0.42
C ALA A 83 -4.06 0.12 1.18
N LEU A 84 -3.43 -0.76 1.95
CA LEU A 84 -2.23 -0.39 2.71
C LEU A 84 -1.04 -0.10 1.79
N MET A 85 -0.88 -0.85 0.71
CA MET A 85 0.16 -0.58 -0.28
C MET A 85 -0.05 0.77 -0.96
N SER A 86 -1.31 1.10 -1.26
CA SER A 86 -1.66 2.41 -1.84
C SER A 86 -1.34 3.55 -0.87
N ALA A 87 -1.67 3.37 0.41
CA ALA A 87 -1.32 4.35 1.44
C ALA A 87 0.19 4.50 1.57
N GLY A 88 0.94 3.39 1.45
CA GLY A 88 2.40 3.40 1.44
C GLY A 88 2.96 4.21 0.28
N CYS A 89 2.32 4.14 -0.88
CA CYS A 89 2.70 4.96 -2.03
C CYS A 89 2.53 6.45 -1.72
N ILE A 90 1.45 6.84 -1.05
CA ILE A 90 1.23 8.22 -0.64
C ILE A 90 2.33 8.68 0.33
N LEU A 91 2.69 7.83 1.28
CA LEU A 91 3.77 8.10 2.24
C LEU A 91 5.09 8.38 1.52
N PHE A 92 5.48 7.48 0.61
CA PHE A 92 6.73 7.63 -0.12
C PHE A 92 6.70 8.82 -1.08
N LEU A 93 5.55 9.12 -1.66
CA LEU A 93 5.38 10.32 -2.47
C LEU A 93 5.61 11.59 -1.63
N PHE A 94 5.03 11.64 -0.44
CA PHE A 94 5.22 12.76 0.48
C PHE A 94 6.72 12.96 0.78
N TRP A 95 7.40 11.88 1.18
CA TRP A 95 8.83 11.98 1.51
C TRP A 95 9.70 12.28 0.29
N SER A 96 9.30 11.82 -0.90
CA SER A 96 10.02 12.16 -2.13
C SER A 96 9.93 13.64 -2.43
N ILE A 97 8.74 14.22 -2.28
CA ILE A 97 8.52 15.65 -2.51
C ILE A 97 9.34 16.47 -1.49
N THR A 98 9.26 16.13 -0.21
CA THR A 98 9.98 16.87 0.82
C THR A 98 11.50 16.74 0.65
N CYS A 99 11.96 15.57 0.22
CA CYS A 99 13.38 15.36 -0.06
C CYS A 99 13.87 16.27 -1.18
N LEU A 100 13.11 16.35 -2.28
CA LEU A 100 13.47 17.19 -3.42
C LEU A 100 13.45 18.67 -3.05
N LEU A 101 12.43 19.11 -2.32
CA LEU A 101 12.32 20.49 -1.90
C LEU A 101 13.47 20.88 -0.95
N TYR A 102 13.77 20.02 0.01
CA TYR A 102 14.87 20.28 0.94
C TYR A 102 16.22 20.36 0.22
N THR A 103 16.43 19.47 -0.74
CA THR A 103 17.66 19.46 -1.55
C THR A 103 17.76 20.74 -2.39
N SER A 104 16.66 21.17 -2.98
CA SER A 104 16.62 22.43 -3.76
C SER A 104 16.94 23.63 -2.90
N ASP A 105 16.35 23.72 -1.70
CA ASP A 105 16.60 24.82 -0.77
C ASP A 105 18.07 24.86 -0.34
N ALA A 106 18.67 23.69 -0.07
CA ALA A 106 20.07 23.59 0.29
C ALA A 106 20.97 24.05 -0.85
N ALA A 107 20.61 23.71 -2.09
CA ALA A 107 21.36 24.15 -3.27
C ALA A 107 21.25 25.67 -3.46
N ASP A 108 20.08 26.25 -3.24
CA ASP A 108 19.87 27.68 -3.33
C ASP A 108 20.69 28.43 -2.26
N ASP A 109 20.80 27.88 -1.05
CA ASP A 109 21.59 28.47 0.03
C ASP A 109 23.09 28.51 -0.32
N LEU A 110 23.56 27.57 -1.15
CA LEU A 110 24.95 27.52 -1.57
C LEU A 110 25.28 28.50 -2.71
N THR A 111 24.30 29.02 -3.40
CA THR A 111 24.49 29.98 -4.50
C THR A 111 24.12 31.39 -4.06
#